data_6bdaf0fe25f4b0b7c5c28fc35092d4d6
#
_entry.id   6bdaf0fe25f4b0b7c5c28fc35092d4d6
#
_cell.length_a   1.000
_cell.length_b   1.000
_cell.length_c   1.000
_cell.angle_alpha   90.00
_cell.angle_beta   90.00
_cell.angle_gamma   90.00
#
_symmetry.space_group_name_H-M   'P 1'
#
loop_
_entity.id
_entity.type
_entity.pdbx_description
1 polymer ?
#
loop_
_entity_poly.entity_id
_entity_poly.type
_entity_poly.pdbx_seq_one_letter_code
_entity_poly.pdbx_strand_id
1 'polypeptide(L)'
;NAANLYIAPYSGCAMGEYFMQNGMDALIVYDDLSKHAAAYRQVSLLLKRPSGREAYPGDVFYLHSRLLERAARMNEENGNGSLTALPIIETQQGDVSAYIPTNVISITDGQIFLETDLFNKGVRPAISVGISVSRVGSSAQIKAFKQVAATLKGEYAQYKELAAFAQFGSDLDARTKSIIDKGDRLAEIMKQTNNNPMSVEIEIALLWALKNGFFADVEVSRVSDAKVSLESYLRARGAEVLKKIVERKAFDDELDAEMKAVCAEWRKTFA
;
A
#
# COMPACT_ATOMS: atom_id res chain seq x y z
N ASN A 1 3.37 31.65 1.98
CA ASN A 1 2.41 32.20 2.92
C ASN A 1 1.12 31.36 2.98
N ALA A 2 0.25 31.57 3.97
CA ALA A 2 -0.95 30.76 4.18
C ALA A 2 -1.91 30.78 2.97
N ALA A 3 -2.02 31.89 2.25
CA ALA A 3 -2.86 31.98 1.05
C ALA A 3 -2.36 31.05 -0.06
N ASN A 4 -1.06 30.99 -0.30
CA ASN A 4 -0.49 30.08 -1.31
C ASN A 4 -0.65 28.62 -0.89
N LEU A 5 -0.46 28.28 0.39
CA LEU A 5 -0.69 26.91 0.89
C LEU A 5 -2.17 26.50 0.75
N TYR A 6 -3.09 27.45 0.91
CA TYR A 6 -4.53 27.23 0.70
C TYR A 6 -4.87 26.97 -0.77
N ILE A 7 -4.27 27.71 -1.71
CA ILE A 7 -4.61 27.63 -3.15
C ILE A 7 -3.89 26.45 -3.85
N ALA A 8 -2.67 26.12 -3.44
CA ALA A 8 -1.82 25.16 -4.12
C ALA A 8 -2.47 23.79 -4.40
N PRO A 9 -3.17 23.12 -3.46
CA PRO A 9 -3.81 21.84 -3.73
C PRO A 9 -4.90 21.94 -4.81
N TYR A 10 -5.68 23.01 -4.82
CA TYR A 10 -6.71 23.23 -5.84
C TYR A 10 -6.12 23.47 -7.23
N SER A 11 -5.01 24.22 -7.29
CA SER A 11 -4.30 24.45 -8.55
C SER A 11 -3.72 23.14 -9.10
N GLY A 12 -3.09 22.32 -8.24
CA GLY A 12 -2.59 21.02 -8.63
C GLY A 12 -3.70 20.09 -9.10
N CYS A 13 -4.85 20.09 -8.40
CA CYS A 13 -6.02 19.32 -8.80
C CYS A 13 -6.52 19.72 -10.19
N ALA A 14 -6.62 21.03 -10.47
CA ALA A 14 -7.06 21.52 -11.78
C ALA A 14 -6.12 21.09 -12.92
N MET A 15 -4.80 21.02 -12.65
CA MET A 15 -3.86 20.46 -13.63
C MET A 15 -4.11 18.95 -13.84
N GLY A 16 -4.37 18.18 -12.80
CA GLY A 16 -4.72 16.76 -12.90
C GLY A 16 -6.03 16.52 -13.66
N GLU A 17 -7.04 17.36 -13.42
CA GLU A 17 -8.32 17.32 -14.14
C GLU A 17 -8.17 17.55 -15.64
N TYR A 18 -7.24 18.41 -16.05
CA TYR A 18 -6.94 18.61 -17.46
C TYR A 18 -6.56 17.29 -18.16
N PHE A 19 -5.68 16.50 -17.54
CA PHE A 19 -5.29 15.20 -18.10
C PHE A 19 -6.46 14.21 -18.08
N MET A 20 -7.18 14.12 -16.97
CA MET A 20 -8.35 13.26 -16.83
C MET A 20 -9.43 13.55 -17.90
N GLN A 21 -9.74 14.82 -18.14
CA GLN A 21 -10.75 15.25 -19.13
C GLN A 21 -10.30 14.99 -20.58
N ASN A 22 -9.00 14.84 -20.81
CA ASN A 22 -8.45 14.47 -22.13
C ASN A 22 -8.21 12.95 -22.28
N GLY A 23 -8.86 12.12 -21.46
CA GLY A 23 -8.80 10.67 -21.56
C GLY A 23 -7.48 10.06 -21.04
N MET A 24 -6.69 10.81 -20.28
CA MET A 24 -5.43 10.36 -19.71
C MET A 24 -5.58 10.03 -18.22
N ASP A 25 -4.65 9.26 -17.69
CA ASP A 25 -4.58 8.97 -16.27
C ASP A 25 -3.57 9.89 -15.57
N ALA A 26 -3.96 10.45 -14.41
CA ALA A 26 -3.10 11.33 -13.62
C ALA A 26 -3.09 10.88 -12.16
N LEU A 27 -1.95 11.08 -11.50
CA LEU A 27 -1.76 10.88 -10.07
C LEU A 27 -1.38 12.20 -9.42
N ILE A 28 -2.06 12.55 -8.34
CA ILE A 28 -1.71 13.71 -7.52
C ILE A 28 -1.43 13.28 -6.08
N VAL A 29 -0.34 13.78 -5.53
CA VAL A 29 0.02 13.60 -4.12
C VAL A 29 -0.10 14.95 -3.42
N TYR A 30 -0.91 14.99 -2.35
CA TYR A 30 -1.05 16.18 -1.51
C TYR A 30 -0.20 16.01 -0.25
N ASP A 31 0.99 16.56 -0.24
CA ASP A 31 1.94 16.51 0.89
C ASP A 31 2.08 17.90 1.52
N ASP A 32 1.30 18.22 2.55
CA ASP A 32 0.22 17.44 3.17
C ASP A 32 -1.04 18.28 3.40
N LEU A 33 -2.18 17.61 3.59
CA LEU A 33 -3.45 18.28 3.84
C LEU A 33 -3.62 18.72 5.30
N SER A 34 -2.80 18.24 6.24
CA SER A 34 -2.74 18.80 7.61
C SER A 34 -2.27 20.24 7.59
N LYS A 35 -1.22 20.55 6.82
CA LYS A 35 -0.72 21.93 6.62
C LYS A 35 -1.71 22.78 5.83
N HIS A 36 -2.42 22.20 4.87
CA HIS A 36 -3.50 22.86 4.16
C HIS A 36 -4.62 23.31 5.10
N ALA A 37 -5.09 22.42 5.99
CA ALA A 37 -6.07 22.76 7.01
C ALA A 37 -5.56 23.84 7.98
N ALA A 38 -4.31 23.74 8.42
CA ALA A 38 -3.69 24.74 9.30
C ALA A 38 -3.62 26.14 8.64
N ALA A 39 -3.27 26.20 7.36
CA ALA A 39 -3.28 27.44 6.59
C ALA A 39 -4.69 28.03 6.47
N TYR A 40 -5.70 27.20 6.22
CA TYR A 40 -7.09 27.63 6.16
C TYR A 40 -7.59 28.12 7.52
N ARG A 41 -7.24 27.47 8.62
CA ARG A 41 -7.51 27.93 9.99
C ARG A 41 -6.88 29.29 10.23
N GLN A 42 -5.62 29.49 9.86
CA GLN A 42 -4.92 30.75 10.03
C GLN A 42 -5.63 31.92 9.30
N VAL A 43 -5.97 31.71 8.02
CA VAL A 43 -6.69 32.71 7.22
C VAL A 43 -8.08 33.01 7.82
N SER A 44 -8.81 31.97 8.24
CA SER A 44 -10.14 32.14 8.83
C SER A 44 -10.12 32.91 10.14
N LEU A 45 -9.12 32.68 11.00
CA LEU A 45 -8.94 33.40 12.26
C LEU A 45 -8.58 34.86 12.00
N LEU A 46 -7.72 35.16 11.02
CA LEU A 46 -7.40 36.54 10.64
C LEU A 46 -8.64 37.30 10.11
N LEU A 47 -9.52 36.59 9.41
CA LEU A 47 -10.81 37.12 8.94
C LEU A 47 -11.88 37.15 10.04
N LYS A 48 -11.53 36.83 11.29
CA LYS A 48 -12.44 36.79 12.44
C LYS A 48 -13.67 35.91 12.24
N ARG A 49 -13.54 34.83 11.43
CA ARG A 49 -14.61 33.84 11.27
C ARG A 49 -14.74 33.01 12.55
N PRO A 50 -15.97 32.63 12.95
CA PRO A 50 -16.16 31.81 14.15
C PRO A 50 -15.44 30.47 14.00
N SER A 51 -14.75 30.06 15.04
CA SER A 51 -14.04 28.81 15.13
C SER A 51 -14.83 27.76 15.91
N GLY A 52 -14.66 26.50 15.51
CA GLY A 52 -15.20 25.31 16.17
C GLY A 52 -14.13 24.45 16.84
N ARG A 53 -14.26 23.12 16.69
CA ARG A 53 -13.32 22.14 17.26
C ARG A 53 -11.88 22.41 16.80
N GLU A 54 -10.95 22.37 17.73
CA GLU A 54 -9.50 22.62 17.51
C GLU A 54 -9.20 23.97 16.80
N ALA A 55 -10.08 24.94 17.03
CA ALA A 55 -10.04 26.28 16.42
C ALA A 55 -10.17 26.26 14.87
N TYR A 56 -10.57 25.16 14.25
CA TYR A 56 -10.88 25.13 12.83
C TYR A 56 -12.22 25.80 12.55
N PRO A 57 -12.40 26.44 11.39
CA PRO A 57 -13.69 26.95 10.97
C PRO A 57 -14.67 25.79 10.72
N GLY A 58 -15.98 26.05 10.88
CA GLY A 58 -17.01 25.00 10.77
C GLY A 58 -17.10 24.30 9.42
N ASP A 59 -16.52 24.89 8.37
CA ASP A 59 -16.51 24.36 7.00
C ASP A 59 -15.19 23.65 6.62
N VAL A 60 -14.34 23.30 7.60
CA VAL A 60 -13.07 22.62 7.33
C VAL A 60 -13.25 21.23 6.69
N PHE A 61 -14.35 20.53 6.99
CA PHE A 61 -14.68 19.30 6.28
C PHE A 61 -14.86 19.56 4.78
N TYR A 62 -15.57 20.59 4.42
CA TYR A 62 -15.82 20.97 3.04
C TYR A 62 -14.54 21.43 2.31
N LEU A 63 -13.56 21.98 3.04
CA LEU A 63 -12.24 22.29 2.49
C LEU A 63 -11.61 21.09 1.78
N HIS A 64 -11.62 19.91 2.42
CA HIS A 64 -11.02 18.70 1.89
C HIS A 64 -11.97 17.90 1.00
N SER A 65 -13.26 17.82 1.35
CA SER A 65 -14.21 17.05 0.53
C SER A 65 -14.35 17.61 -0.87
N ARG A 66 -14.49 18.93 -1.05
CA ARG A 66 -14.54 19.56 -2.38
C ARG A 66 -13.24 19.45 -3.18
N LEU A 67 -12.11 19.14 -2.54
CA LEU A 67 -10.84 18.86 -3.20
C LEU A 67 -10.75 17.39 -3.62
N LEU A 68 -10.99 16.48 -2.69
CA LEU A 68 -10.77 15.05 -2.86
C LEU A 68 -11.82 14.38 -3.74
N GLU A 69 -13.08 14.84 -3.70
CA GLU A 69 -14.15 14.34 -4.58
C GLU A 69 -13.97 14.70 -6.07
N ARG A 70 -13.00 15.53 -6.39
CA ARG A 70 -12.59 15.82 -7.78
C ARG A 70 -11.73 14.69 -8.37
N ALA A 71 -11.12 13.86 -7.53
CA ALA A 71 -10.42 12.66 -7.96
C ALA A 71 -11.46 11.58 -8.32
N ALA A 72 -11.46 11.18 -9.59
CA ALA A 72 -12.46 10.26 -10.12
C ALA A 72 -11.95 9.54 -11.37
N ARG A 73 -12.68 8.53 -11.80
CA ARG A 73 -12.56 7.96 -13.15
C ARG A 73 -13.78 8.37 -13.98
N MET A 74 -13.51 8.91 -15.16
CA MET A 74 -14.53 9.28 -16.11
C MET A 74 -15.13 8.03 -16.78
N ASN A 75 -16.39 8.14 -17.23
CA ASN A 75 -17.03 7.10 -18.03
C ASN A 75 -16.55 7.13 -19.50
N GLU A 76 -17.00 6.16 -20.30
CA GLU A 76 -16.62 6.05 -21.70
C GLU A 76 -17.00 7.29 -22.54
N GLU A 77 -18.16 7.88 -22.28
CA GLU A 77 -18.64 9.08 -22.97
C GLU A 77 -17.71 10.28 -22.74
N ASN A 78 -17.01 10.30 -21.60
CA ASN A 78 -16.07 11.36 -21.21
C ASN A 78 -14.61 10.92 -21.30
N GLY A 79 -14.29 9.90 -22.11
CA GLY A 79 -12.94 9.52 -22.49
C GLY A 79 -12.20 8.59 -21.54
N ASN A 80 -12.84 8.02 -20.49
CA ASN A 80 -12.26 7.04 -19.55
C ASN A 80 -11.02 7.50 -18.78
N GLY A 81 -10.65 8.77 -18.81
CA GLY A 81 -9.51 9.29 -18.05
C GLY A 81 -9.71 9.18 -16.54
N SER A 82 -8.65 9.19 -15.78
CA SER A 82 -8.72 9.12 -14.31
C SER A 82 -7.81 10.11 -13.61
N LEU A 83 -8.21 10.53 -12.41
CA LEU A 83 -7.38 11.27 -11.46
C LEU A 83 -7.39 10.52 -10.13
N THR A 84 -6.23 10.02 -9.74
CA THR A 84 -6.04 9.37 -8.44
C THR A 84 -5.38 10.36 -7.48
N ALA A 85 -5.96 10.56 -6.30
CA ALA A 85 -5.42 11.41 -5.26
C ALA A 85 -4.86 10.58 -4.09
N LEU A 86 -3.64 10.88 -3.68
CA LEU A 86 -3.01 10.36 -2.47
C LEU A 86 -2.79 11.51 -1.48
N PRO A 87 -3.78 11.79 -0.60
CA PRO A 87 -3.62 12.79 0.45
C PRO A 87 -2.77 12.25 1.58
N ILE A 88 -1.74 13.00 1.97
CA ILE A 88 -0.93 12.72 3.15
C ILE A 88 -1.50 13.53 4.31
N ILE A 89 -1.69 12.86 5.44
CA ILE A 89 -2.12 13.44 6.71
C ILE A 89 -1.07 13.17 7.77
N GLU A 90 -0.59 14.23 8.40
CA GLU A 90 0.30 14.12 9.56
C GLU A 90 -0.53 13.86 10.83
N THR A 91 -0.17 12.79 11.56
CA THR A 91 -0.75 12.49 12.86
C THR A 91 0.27 12.80 13.96
N GLN A 92 -0.19 13.31 15.09
CA GLN A 92 0.65 13.46 16.27
C GLN A 92 0.60 12.19 17.10
N GLN A 93 1.75 11.56 17.33
CA GLN A 93 1.89 10.32 18.12
C GLN A 93 0.97 9.17 17.62
N GLY A 94 0.65 9.14 16.32
CA GLY A 94 -0.24 8.13 15.77
C GLY A 94 -1.73 8.30 16.07
N ASP A 95 -2.16 9.46 16.63
CA ASP A 95 -3.56 9.71 16.92
C ASP A 95 -4.36 9.96 15.64
N VAL A 96 -5.02 8.92 15.17
CA VAL A 96 -5.91 8.96 14.01
C VAL A 96 -7.33 9.41 14.35
N SER A 97 -7.65 9.59 15.64
CA SER A 97 -8.95 10.06 16.12
C SER A 97 -9.07 11.59 16.16
N ALA A 98 -7.97 12.30 15.89
CA ALA A 98 -7.95 13.74 15.77
C ALA A 98 -8.88 14.25 14.64
N TYR A 99 -9.21 15.54 14.68
CA TYR A 99 -10.28 16.09 13.83
C TYR A 99 -9.98 16.00 12.33
N ILE A 100 -8.80 16.39 11.89
CA ILE A 100 -8.45 16.36 10.45
C ILE A 100 -8.28 14.92 9.93
N PRO A 101 -7.55 14.00 10.61
CA PRO A 101 -7.48 12.61 10.20
C PRO A 101 -8.85 11.94 10.03
N THR A 102 -9.75 12.08 11.00
CA THR A 102 -11.10 11.48 10.93
C THR A 102 -11.91 12.01 9.76
N ASN A 103 -11.84 13.32 9.47
CA ASN A 103 -12.49 13.91 8.32
C ASN A 103 -11.98 13.31 7.00
N VAL A 104 -10.68 13.23 6.83
CA VAL A 104 -10.09 12.71 5.57
C VAL A 104 -10.34 11.21 5.41
N ILE A 105 -10.28 10.41 6.47
CA ILE A 105 -10.66 8.98 6.43
C ILE A 105 -12.11 8.82 5.95
N SER A 106 -13.01 9.69 6.36
CA SER A 106 -14.42 9.61 5.96
C SER A 106 -14.67 9.99 4.49
N ILE A 107 -13.82 10.87 3.94
CA ILE A 107 -13.92 11.33 2.54
C ILE A 107 -13.28 10.30 1.58
N THR A 108 -12.14 9.72 1.96
CA THR A 108 -11.34 8.85 1.08
C THR A 108 -11.85 7.40 1.06
N ASP A 109 -11.42 6.63 0.06
CA ASP A 109 -11.76 5.22 -0.10
C ASP A 109 -10.89 4.26 0.72
N GLY A 110 -10.27 4.75 1.74
CA GLY A 110 -9.44 3.98 2.65
C GLY A 110 -8.22 4.76 3.12
N GLN A 111 -7.38 4.09 3.88
CA GLN A 111 -6.18 4.69 4.45
C GLN A 111 -5.04 3.68 4.53
N ILE A 112 -3.83 4.18 4.36
CA ILE A 112 -2.58 3.46 4.60
C ILE A 112 -1.97 4.05 5.86
N PHE A 113 -1.87 3.25 6.93
CA PHE A 113 -1.25 3.65 8.19
C PHE A 113 0.23 3.37 8.18
N LEU A 114 1.03 4.39 8.52
CA LEU A 114 2.45 4.26 8.76
C LEU A 114 2.71 4.35 10.26
N GLU A 115 3.43 3.36 10.82
CA GLU A 115 3.74 3.28 12.23
C GLU A 115 5.23 3.51 12.50
N THR A 116 5.53 4.43 13.40
CA THR A 116 6.91 4.73 13.82
C THR A 116 7.62 3.51 14.40
N ASP A 117 6.91 2.68 15.15
CA ASP A 117 7.45 1.45 15.75
C ASP A 117 7.89 0.44 14.70
N LEU A 118 7.12 0.29 13.61
CA LEU A 118 7.51 -0.56 12.50
C LEU A 118 8.75 -0.02 11.79
N PHE A 119 8.81 1.30 11.59
CA PHE A 119 9.98 1.95 11.00
C PHE A 119 11.25 1.71 11.82
N ASN A 120 11.17 1.90 13.13
CA ASN A 120 12.27 1.70 14.07
C ASN A 120 12.72 0.24 14.13
N LYS A 121 11.81 -0.71 13.93
CA LYS A 121 12.10 -2.15 13.82
C LYS A 121 12.66 -2.56 12.46
N GLY A 122 12.89 -1.60 11.55
CA GLY A 122 13.43 -1.87 10.21
C GLY A 122 12.41 -2.41 9.20
N VAL A 123 11.11 -2.39 9.52
CA VAL A 123 10.04 -2.71 8.56
C VAL A 123 9.82 -1.48 7.69
N ARG A 124 10.25 -1.55 6.45
CA ARG A 124 10.16 -0.44 5.48
C ARG A 124 9.65 -0.94 4.14
N PRO A 125 8.55 -0.35 3.61
CA PRO A 125 7.75 0.73 4.21
C PRO A 125 7.08 0.32 5.52
N ALA A 126 6.92 1.27 6.44
CA ALA A 126 6.39 1.04 7.79
C ALA A 126 4.86 0.93 7.81
N ILE A 127 4.29 0.19 6.86
CA ILE A 127 2.85 0.07 6.66
C ILE A 127 2.26 -0.93 7.64
N SER A 128 1.29 -0.48 8.42
CA SER A 128 0.48 -1.35 9.27
C SER A 128 -0.62 -2.03 8.45
N VAL A 129 -0.39 -3.27 8.03
CA VAL A 129 -1.33 -4.05 7.21
C VAL A 129 -2.65 -4.31 7.94
N GLY A 130 -2.60 -4.45 9.27
CA GLY A 130 -3.78 -4.77 10.09
C GLY A 130 -4.84 -3.68 10.09
N ILE A 131 -4.40 -2.42 10.30
CA ILE A 131 -5.30 -1.27 10.44
C ILE A 131 -5.46 -0.44 9.15
N SER A 132 -4.67 -0.74 8.13
CA SER A 132 -4.87 -0.16 6.80
C SER A 132 -6.09 -0.76 6.12
N VAL A 133 -6.89 0.08 5.48
CA VAL A 133 -8.16 -0.31 4.84
C VAL A 133 -8.22 0.24 3.43
N SER A 134 -8.73 -0.55 2.49
CA SER A 134 -9.15 -0.10 1.17
C SER A 134 -10.62 -0.46 0.95
N ARG A 135 -11.47 0.54 0.68
CA ARG A 135 -12.89 0.32 0.35
C ARG A 135 -13.07 -0.25 -1.06
N VAL A 136 -12.16 0.10 -1.98
CA VAL A 136 -12.10 -0.49 -3.33
C VAL A 136 -11.66 -1.94 -3.25
N GLY A 137 -10.70 -2.23 -2.36
CA GLY A 137 -10.22 -3.56 -2.05
C GLY A 137 -9.71 -4.31 -3.28
N SER A 138 -10.03 -5.59 -3.32
CA SER A 138 -9.58 -6.46 -4.42
C SER A 138 -10.20 -6.14 -5.78
N SER A 139 -11.21 -5.25 -5.87
CA SER A 139 -11.83 -4.88 -7.15
C SER A 139 -10.83 -4.22 -8.11
N ALA A 140 -9.83 -3.51 -7.58
CA ALA A 140 -8.77 -2.90 -8.38
C ALA A 140 -7.66 -3.87 -8.81
N GLN A 141 -7.60 -5.07 -8.22
CA GLN A 141 -6.55 -6.05 -8.48
C GLN A 141 -6.88 -6.93 -9.68
N ILE A 142 -5.86 -7.26 -10.48
CA ILE A 142 -5.98 -8.33 -11.49
C ILE A 142 -6.18 -9.68 -10.80
N LYS A 143 -6.80 -10.64 -11.49
CA LYS A 143 -7.14 -11.95 -10.91
C LYS A 143 -5.91 -12.70 -10.40
N ALA A 144 -4.77 -12.62 -11.10
CA ALA A 144 -3.51 -13.24 -10.66
C ALA A 144 -3.07 -12.72 -9.28
N PHE A 145 -3.17 -11.40 -9.04
CA PHE A 145 -2.84 -10.83 -7.72
C PHE A 145 -3.82 -11.32 -6.64
N LYS A 146 -5.13 -11.36 -6.94
CA LYS A 146 -6.14 -11.89 -6.00
C LYS A 146 -5.84 -13.33 -5.61
N GLN A 147 -5.45 -14.18 -6.57
CA GLN A 147 -5.16 -15.60 -6.32
C GLN A 147 -4.00 -15.82 -5.35
N VAL A 148 -2.98 -14.95 -5.38
CA VAL A 148 -1.82 -15.07 -4.49
C VAL A 148 -2.01 -14.33 -3.16
N ALA A 149 -2.70 -13.18 -3.16
CA ALA A 149 -2.80 -12.28 -2.02
C ALA A 149 -4.05 -12.49 -1.13
N ALA A 150 -5.04 -13.27 -1.57
CA ALA A 150 -6.34 -13.37 -0.91
C ALA A 150 -6.29 -13.72 0.58
N THR A 151 -5.36 -14.59 0.99
CA THR A 151 -5.23 -15.05 2.39
C THR A 151 -4.17 -14.29 3.18
N LEU A 152 -3.29 -13.54 2.51
CA LEU A 152 -2.09 -12.95 3.13
C LEU A 152 -2.41 -12.00 4.29
N LYS A 153 -3.46 -11.17 4.16
CA LYS A 153 -3.85 -10.26 5.25
C LYS A 153 -4.24 -11.02 6.51
N GLY A 154 -5.02 -12.10 6.37
CA GLY A 154 -5.44 -12.94 7.49
C GLY A 154 -4.26 -13.72 8.09
N GLU A 155 -3.41 -14.30 7.26
CA GLU A 155 -2.20 -15.02 7.69
C GLU A 155 -1.24 -14.08 8.43
N TYR A 156 -1.06 -12.86 7.93
CA TYR A 156 -0.20 -11.86 8.59
C TYR A 156 -0.78 -11.37 9.92
N ALA A 157 -2.11 -11.20 10.01
CA ALA A 157 -2.77 -10.85 11.28
C ALA A 157 -2.59 -11.95 12.32
N GLN A 158 -2.82 -13.22 11.94
CA GLN A 158 -2.61 -14.39 12.81
C GLN A 158 -1.13 -14.50 13.26
N TYR A 159 -0.19 -14.30 12.33
CA TYR A 159 1.23 -14.26 12.67
C TYR A 159 1.54 -13.18 13.72
N LYS A 160 1.03 -11.95 13.54
CA LYS A 160 1.26 -10.85 14.48
C LYS A 160 0.75 -11.17 15.90
N GLU A 161 -0.42 -11.76 15.98
CA GLU A 161 -1.02 -12.18 17.24
C GLU A 161 -0.17 -13.25 17.93
N LEU A 162 0.20 -14.31 17.21
CA LEU A 162 1.01 -15.41 17.74
C LEU A 162 2.42 -14.98 18.09
N ALA A 163 3.05 -14.11 17.27
CA ALA A 163 4.38 -13.58 17.55
C ALA A 163 4.41 -12.71 18.82
N ALA A 164 3.33 -11.97 19.11
CA ALA A 164 3.18 -11.24 20.36
C ALA A 164 3.10 -12.18 21.57
N PHE A 165 2.34 -13.27 21.47
CA PHE A 165 2.27 -14.29 22.52
C PHE A 165 3.59 -15.03 22.73
N ALA A 166 4.32 -15.31 21.65
CA ALA A 166 5.59 -16.01 21.70
C ALA A 166 6.67 -15.29 22.54
N GLN A 167 6.55 -13.96 22.67
CA GLN A 167 7.46 -13.18 23.52
C GLN A 167 7.28 -13.45 25.02
N PHE A 168 6.15 -14.01 25.44
CA PHE A 168 5.81 -14.25 26.84
C PHE A 168 5.86 -15.72 27.25
N GLY A 169 6.03 -16.67 26.32
CA GLY A 169 6.01 -18.11 26.60
C GLY A 169 7.11 -18.88 25.89
N SER A 170 7.67 -19.89 26.58
CA SER A 170 8.81 -20.66 26.09
C SER A 170 8.46 -21.90 25.26
N ASP A 171 7.26 -22.46 25.41
CA ASP A 171 6.86 -23.71 24.73
C ASP A 171 5.76 -23.48 23.70
N LEU A 172 6.21 -23.25 22.47
CA LEU A 172 5.33 -23.17 21.30
C LEU A 172 5.18 -24.56 20.67
N ASP A 173 3.95 -24.96 20.37
CA ASP A 173 3.70 -26.17 19.59
C ASP A 173 4.23 -26.03 18.14
N ALA A 174 4.40 -27.15 17.45
CA ALA A 174 4.99 -27.19 16.11
C ALA A 174 4.15 -26.40 15.08
N ARG A 175 2.83 -26.33 15.25
CA ARG A 175 1.93 -25.60 14.35
C ARG A 175 2.12 -24.09 14.53
N THR A 176 2.16 -23.62 15.76
CA THR A 176 2.37 -22.20 16.08
C THR A 176 3.75 -21.74 15.59
N LYS A 177 4.81 -22.55 15.78
CA LYS A 177 6.14 -22.27 15.21
C LYS A 177 6.09 -22.12 13.70
N SER A 178 5.42 -23.03 12.99
CA SER A 178 5.29 -22.98 11.53
C SER A 178 4.59 -21.70 11.04
N ILE A 179 3.55 -21.23 11.76
CA ILE A 179 2.85 -19.98 11.41
C ILE A 179 3.77 -18.77 11.62
N ILE A 180 4.52 -18.75 12.72
CA ILE A 180 5.48 -17.67 13.02
C ILE A 180 6.58 -17.66 11.97
N ASP A 181 7.19 -18.79 11.67
CA ASP A 181 8.26 -18.92 10.67
C ASP A 181 7.81 -18.48 9.27
N LYS A 182 6.59 -18.82 8.86
CA LYS A 182 6.00 -18.36 7.60
C LYS A 182 5.73 -16.86 7.63
N GLY A 183 5.23 -16.34 8.74
CA GLY A 183 4.94 -14.93 8.92
C GLY A 183 6.19 -14.06 8.92
N ASP A 184 7.28 -14.51 9.54
CA ASP A 184 8.57 -13.82 9.51
C ASP A 184 9.11 -13.69 8.09
N ARG A 185 9.04 -14.79 7.30
CA ARG A 185 9.44 -14.75 5.88
C ARG A 185 8.55 -13.84 5.05
N LEU A 186 7.24 -13.84 5.30
CA LEU A 186 6.31 -12.90 4.66
C LEU A 186 6.69 -11.46 4.98
N ALA A 187 6.97 -11.16 6.26
CA ALA A 187 7.37 -9.83 6.68
C ALA A 187 8.66 -9.36 5.99
N GLU A 188 9.65 -10.24 5.81
CA GLU A 188 10.89 -9.92 5.10
C GLU A 188 10.64 -9.71 3.59
N ILE A 189 9.81 -10.53 2.94
CA ILE A 189 9.47 -10.36 1.52
C ILE A 189 8.76 -9.04 1.26
N MET A 190 7.93 -8.58 2.19
CA MET A 190 7.19 -7.31 2.06
C MET A 190 8.06 -6.06 2.25
N LYS A 191 9.27 -6.18 2.79
CA LYS A 191 10.19 -5.04 2.88
C LYS A 191 10.67 -4.61 1.50
N GLN A 192 10.79 -3.31 1.30
CA GLN A 192 11.32 -2.69 0.08
C GLN A 192 12.43 -1.71 0.42
N THR A 193 13.45 -1.66 -0.43
CA THR A 193 14.47 -0.60 -0.36
C THR A 193 13.90 0.70 -0.91
N ASN A 194 14.39 1.81 -0.39
CA ASN A 194 13.95 3.14 -0.83
C ASN A 194 14.27 3.35 -2.31
N ASN A 195 13.37 4.03 -3.03
CA ASN A 195 13.49 4.34 -4.46
C ASN A 195 13.69 3.12 -5.37
N ASN A 196 13.23 1.95 -4.96
CA ASN A 196 13.29 0.72 -5.75
C ASN A 196 11.88 0.10 -5.90
N PRO A 197 11.02 0.69 -6.75
CA PRO A 197 9.68 0.17 -7.00
C PRO A 197 9.77 -1.19 -7.70
N MET A 198 8.85 -2.08 -7.33
CA MET A 198 8.74 -3.40 -7.91
C MET A 198 7.58 -3.42 -8.90
N SER A 199 7.75 -4.11 -10.03
CA SER A 199 6.67 -4.29 -11.00
C SER A 199 5.67 -5.34 -10.49
N VAL A 200 4.40 -5.20 -10.88
CA VAL A 200 3.30 -6.02 -10.35
C VAL A 200 3.48 -7.51 -10.63
N GLU A 201 4.05 -7.88 -11.77
CA GLU A 201 4.33 -9.28 -12.12
C GLU A 201 5.41 -9.91 -11.21
N ILE A 202 6.39 -9.13 -10.77
CA ILE A 202 7.40 -9.58 -9.82
C ILE A 202 6.79 -9.71 -8.42
N GLU A 203 5.95 -8.76 -7.98
CA GLU A 203 5.23 -8.87 -6.72
C GLU A 203 4.38 -10.14 -6.68
N ILE A 204 3.62 -10.40 -7.74
CA ILE A 204 2.79 -11.61 -7.89
C ILE A 204 3.66 -12.86 -7.82
N ALA A 205 4.77 -12.89 -8.56
CA ALA A 205 5.66 -14.05 -8.61
C ALA A 205 6.31 -14.35 -7.25
N LEU A 206 6.75 -13.32 -6.51
CA LEU A 206 7.31 -13.46 -5.16
C LEU A 206 6.28 -13.99 -4.17
N LEU A 207 5.06 -13.43 -4.18
CA LEU A 207 3.98 -13.89 -3.31
C LEU A 207 3.52 -15.30 -3.67
N TRP A 208 3.50 -15.64 -4.97
CA TRP A 208 3.23 -16.99 -5.43
C TRP A 208 4.30 -17.98 -4.94
N ALA A 209 5.57 -17.63 -5.06
CA ALA A 209 6.68 -18.47 -4.60
C ALA A 209 6.65 -18.67 -3.07
N LEU A 210 6.35 -17.63 -2.29
CA LEU A 210 6.16 -17.76 -0.85
C LEU A 210 5.01 -18.71 -0.51
N LYS A 211 3.85 -18.51 -1.15
CA LYS A 211 2.64 -19.33 -0.94
C LYS A 211 2.88 -20.80 -1.24
N ASN A 212 3.67 -21.10 -2.28
CA ASN A 212 4.01 -22.46 -2.73
C ASN A 212 5.23 -23.05 -2.04
N GLY A 213 5.74 -22.41 -0.96
CA GLY A 213 6.76 -22.98 -0.08
C GLY A 213 8.20 -22.87 -0.57
N PHE A 214 8.49 -22.11 -1.64
CA PHE A 214 9.86 -21.96 -2.16
C PHE A 214 10.81 -21.19 -1.23
N PHE A 215 10.28 -20.57 -0.18
CA PHE A 215 11.05 -19.92 0.88
C PHE A 215 11.03 -20.69 2.21
N ALA A 216 10.40 -21.85 2.28
CA ALA A 216 10.14 -22.53 3.55
C ALA A 216 11.42 -22.96 4.30
N ASP A 217 12.44 -23.33 3.58
CA ASP A 217 13.76 -23.76 4.09
C ASP A 217 14.83 -22.66 4.03
N VAL A 218 14.45 -21.42 3.66
CA VAL A 218 15.34 -20.27 3.69
C VAL A 218 15.35 -19.69 5.11
N GLU A 219 16.52 -19.49 5.69
CA GLU A 219 16.64 -18.78 6.96
C GLU A 219 16.09 -17.35 6.84
N VAL A 220 15.39 -16.86 7.87
CA VAL A 220 14.77 -15.54 7.87
C VAL A 220 15.78 -14.43 7.55
N SER A 221 17.01 -14.53 8.07
CA SER A 221 18.10 -13.59 7.80
C SER A 221 18.52 -13.52 6.33
N ARG A 222 18.26 -14.58 5.54
CA ARG A 222 18.62 -14.70 4.13
C ARG A 222 17.44 -14.48 3.17
N VAL A 223 16.24 -14.25 3.68
CA VAL A 223 15.04 -14.07 2.84
C VAL A 223 15.17 -12.85 1.93
N SER A 224 15.79 -11.77 2.40
CA SER A 224 16.05 -10.57 1.57
C SER A 224 16.95 -10.90 0.38
N ASP A 225 18.02 -11.67 0.59
CA ASP A 225 18.94 -12.09 -0.48
C ASP A 225 18.25 -13.04 -1.46
N ALA A 226 17.45 -13.98 -0.93
CA ALA A 226 16.65 -14.90 -1.73
C ALA A 226 15.64 -14.18 -2.61
N LYS A 227 14.98 -13.14 -2.07
CA LYS A 227 14.06 -12.26 -2.81
C LYS A 227 14.76 -11.61 -4.00
N VAL A 228 15.91 -10.96 -3.77
CA VAL A 228 16.70 -10.29 -4.82
C VAL A 228 17.20 -11.30 -5.86
N SER A 229 17.65 -12.49 -5.39
CA SER A 229 18.10 -13.57 -6.27
C SER A 229 16.97 -14.10 -7.16
N LEU A 230 15.78 -14.34 -6.58
CA LEU A 230 14.62 -14.81 -7.35
C LEU A 230 14.17 -13.76 -8.38
N GLU A 231 14.09 -12.47 -7.98
CA GLU A 231 13.76 -11.39 -8.91
C GLU A 231 14.73 -11.35 -10.08
N SER A 232 16.04 -11.40 -9.81
CA SER A 232 17.08 -11.39 -10.85
C SER A 232 16.96 -12.61 -11.77
N TYR A 233 16.69 -13.78 -11.19
CA TYR A 233 16.49 -15.02 -11.94
C TYR A 233 15.26 -14.97 -12.84
N LEU A 234 14.14 -14.47 -12.31
CA LEU A 234 12.90 -14.31 -13.08
C LEU A 234 13.07 -13.34 -14.25
N ARG A 235 13.76 -12.22 -14.04
CA ARG A 235 14.05 -11.27 -15.12
C ARG A 235 14.95 -11.88 -16.21
N ALA A 236 15.91 -12.71 -15.83
CA ALA A 236 16.88 -13.30 -16.76
C ALA A 236 16.38 -14.56 -17.45
N ARG A 237 15.65 -15.43 -16.75
CA ARG A 237 15.27 -16.76 -17.22
C ARG A 237 13.78 -17.09 -17.15
N GLY A 238 13.01 -16.28 -16.40
CA GLY A 238 11.56 -16.38 -16.26
C GLY A 238 10.78 -15.30 -17.00
N ALA A 239 11.41 -14.54 -17.90
CA ALA A 239 10.79 -13.41 -18.58
C ALA A 239 9.47 -13.74 -19.29
N GLU A 240 9.40 -14.93 -19.94
CA GLU A 240 8.18 -15.40 -20.61
C GLU A 240 7.05 -15.66 -19.61
N VAL A 241 7.37 -16.20 -18.43
CA VAL A 241 6.37 -16.44 -17.36
C VAL A 241 5.86 -15.10 -16.82
N LEU A 242 6.75 -14.13 -16.58
CA LEU A 242 6.36 -12.78 -16.15
C LEU A 242 5.45 -12.11 -17.18
N LYS A 243 5.78 -12.21 -18.46
CA LYS A 243 4.96 -11.68 -19.56
C LYS A 243 3.56 -12.33 -19.58
N LYS A 244 3.48 -13.65 -19.44
CA LYS A 244 2.19 -14.37 -19.35
C LYS A 244 1.35 -13.94 -18.17
N ILE A 245 1.95 -13.62 -17.00
CA ILE A 245 1.24 -13.09 -15.83
C ILE A 245 0.53 -11.77 -16.18
N VAL A 246 1.20 -10.86 -16.89
CA VAL A 246 0.66 -9.57 -17.32
C VAL A 246 -0.42 -9.73 -18.38
N GLU A 247 -0.20 -10.60 -19.38
CA GLU A 247 -1.12 -10.80 -20.51
C GLU A 247 -2.39 -11.56 -20.11
N ARG A 248 -2.24 -12.69 -19.40
CA ARG A 248 -3.38 -13.53 -18.98
C ARG A 248 -4.12 -12.95 -17.76
N LYS A 249 -3.43 -12.14 -16.95
CA LYS A 249 -3.95 -11.52 -15.71
C LYS A 249 -4.54 -12.52 -14.71
N ALA A 250 -4.29 -13.81 -14.88
CA ALA A 250 -4.74 -14.90 -14.02
C ALA A 250 -3.78 -16.10 -14.11
N PHE A 251 -3.64 -16.82 -13.01
CA PHE A 251 -3.00 -18.15 -13.03
C PHE A 251 -4.03 -19.19 -13.47
N ASP A 252 -3.64 -19.98 -14.46
CA ASP A 252 -4.22 -21.24 -14.86
C ASP A 252 -3.24 -22.37 -14.55
N ASP A 253 -3.65 -23.62 -14.77
CA ASP A 253 -2.83 -24.80 -14.45
C ASP A 253 -1.51 -24.83 -15.24
N GLU A 254 -1.50 -24.32 -16.48
CA GLU A 254 -0.30 -24.24 -17.32
C GLU A 254 0.70 -23.23 -16.74
N LEU A 255 0.24 -22.00 -16.47
CA LEU A 255 1.10 -20.95 -15.92
C LEU A 255 1.60 -21.28 -14.50
N ASP A 256 0.77 -21.96 -13.70
CA ASP A 256 1.16 -22.45 -12.38
C ASP A 256 2.28 -23.51 -12.49
N ALA A 257 2.18 -24.45 -13.44
CA ALA A 257 3.22 -25.44 -13.68
C ALA A 257 4.53 -24.82 -14.20
N GLU A 258 4.45 -23.84 -15.11
CA GLU A 258 5.62 -23.10 -15.61
C GLU A 258 6.30 -22.33 -14.49
N MET A 259 5.53 -21.59 -13.67
CA MET A 259 6.07 -20.84 -12.54
C MET A 259 6.75 -21.75 -11.52
N LYS A 260 6.15 -22.94 -11.27
CA LYS A 260 6.73 -23.97 -10.41
C LYS A 260 8.06 -24.49 -10.94
N ALA A 261 8.16 -24.73 -12.24
CA ALA A 261 9.39 -25.19 -12.88
C ALA A 261 10.51 -24.12 -12.77
N VAL A 262 10.19 -22.86 -13.05
CA VAL A 262 11.15 -21.74 -12.95
C VAL A 262 11.64 -21.57 -11.52
N CYS A 263 10.76 -21.61 -10.54
CA CYS A 263 11.15 -21.49 -9.11
C CYS A 263 11.96 -22.70 -8.64
N ALA A 264 11.65 -23.91 -9.11
CA ALA A 264 12.43 -25.12 -8.80
C ALA A 264 13.86 -25.04 -9.34
N GLU A 265 14.05 -24.53 -10.57
CA GLU A 265 15.38 -24.32 -11.13
C GLU A 265 16.14 -23.20 -10.38
N TRP A 266 15.46 -22.10 -10.03
CA TRP A 266 16.06 -21.06 -9.19
C TRP A 266 16.57 -21.64 -7.87
N ARG A 267 15.78 -22.48 -7.19
CA ARG A 267 16.18 -23.09 -5.90
C ARG A 267 17.46 -23.94 -6.01
N LYS A 268 17.76 -24.56 -7.14
CA LYS A 268 19.01 -25.29 -7.35
C LYS A 268 20.23 -24.34 -7.42
N THR A 269 20.02 -23.07 -7.77
CA THR A 269 21.08 -22.08 -7.92
C THR A 269 21.26 -21.22 -6.67
N PHE A 270 20.23 -21.14 -5.82
CA PHE A 270 20.28 -20.42 -4.57
C PHE A 270 20.58 -21.39 -3.41
N ALA A 271 21.83 -21.37 -2.94
CA ALA A 271 22.32 -22.20 -1.84
C ALA A 271 22.23 -21.49 -0.46
#